data_584beabe2a279f30f6c7231b96a104bd
#
_entry.id   584beabe2a279f30f6c7231b96a104bd
#
_cell.length_a   1.000
_cell.length_b   1.000
_cell.length_c   1.000
_cell.angle_alpha   90.00
_cell.angle_beta   90.00
_cell.angle_gamma   90.00
#
_symmetry.space_group_name_H-M   'P 1'
#
loop_
_entity.id
_entity.type
_entity.pdbx_description
1 polymer ?
#
loop_
_entity_poly.entity_id
_entity_poly.type
_entity_poly.pdbx_seq_one_letter_code
_entity_poly.pdbx_strand_id
1 'polypeptide(L)'
;MNRALQLLSYEVRGLHTAVYVIALSSLLSSFLALLRDRLLAHAFGASATLDIYYAAFRIPDLIFVGTGALVSVYILIPELTRRSSQEQREYIDTVLIGFSLVAVTVSILAAVLAPAILASLFPEITAAGHLATLVGLTRLMLLQPIFLGLSNIFGAITQVRQRYALYALSPLLYNVGIISGILLFYPLWGLTGLGVGVVLGALLHVGIQLPSVFADGFFHALPKAFKPKAFLQTVKISIPRALALSMNQISFIGLVALAGTLVPGSIAVYMFASNLQAVPLAVIGASYSVAAFPILAAALSRGDKAFFIEHIANAARLVVFWSLPATALVIVLRAHIVRVILGSGAFDWTDTRLTAAVLALLSLSLTAQGVTFLLVRGYYASGRTFVPFLVSMGTALSTVGLGAILIGVFENRFISELAQGLLRVVDVPGSTVLALAFASTSVSILGSLVLIMHFERRFSGFLARVWRAWAQSAVSALLAGCATYGVLVAIGPITLASTTLSVFTRGFVAGTFGIIVAGLVYALLGSREFAEITEVIRGRVRGISIPISESVVVSSEESSPSTLQ
;
A
#
# COMPACT_ATOMS: atom_id res chain seq x y z
N MET A 1 16.25 -32.40 2.99
CA MET A 1 15.87 -30.99 2.81
C MET A 1 16.74 -30.41 1.71
N ASN A 2 16.19 -29.98 0.56
CA ASN A 2 16.95 -29.53 -0.61
C ASN A 2 17.85 -28.34 -0.26
N ARG A 3 19.06 -28.24 -0.87
CA ARG A 3 20.03 -27.13 -0.68
C ARG A 3 19.38 -25.74 -0.77
N ALA A 4 18.37 -25.58 -1.63
CA ALA A 4 17.59 -24.33 -1.76
C ALA A 4 16.81 -23.99 -0.49
N LEU A 5 16.16 -24.95 0.16
CA LEU A 5 15.42 -24.73 1.42
C LEU A 5 16.37 -24.43 2.59
N GLN A 6 17.59 -24.99 2.57
CA GLN A 6 18.62 -24.67 3.56
C GLN A 6 19.13 -23.23 3.41
N LEU A 7 19.29 -22.76 2.16
CA LEU A 7 19.67 -21.36 1.88
C LEU A 7 18.57 -20.36 2.27
N LEU A 8 17.30 -20.70 2.03
CA LEU A 8 16.16 -19.85 2.36
C LEU A 8 15.86 -19.81 3.87
N SER A 9 16.15 -20.89 4.58
CA SER A 9 15.99 -20.98 6.04
C SER A 9 17.22 -20.52 6.83
N TYR A 10 18.23 -19.95 6.14
CA TYR A 10 19.43 -19.41 6.78
C TYR A 10 19.06 -18.22 7.69
N GLU A 11 19.59 -18.25 8.91
CA GLU A 11 19.43 -17.15 9.87
C GLU A 11 20.20 -15.93 9.36
N VAL A 12 19.50 -14.87 9.04
CA VAL A 12 20.11 -13.61 8.60
C VAL A 12 20.62 -12.89 9.83
N ARG A 13 21.89 -13.12 10.16
CA ARG A 13 22.56 -12.45 11.28
C ARG A 13 22.97 -11.03 10.85
N GLY A 14 22.47 -10.04 11.60
CA GLY A 14 22.77 -8.63 11.38
C GLY A 14 21.58 -7.84 10.82
N LEU A 15 21.28 -6.71 11.46
CA LEU A 15 20.16 -5.83 11.13
C LEU A 15 20.22 -5.33 9.68
N HIS A 16 21.41 -4.95 9.21
CA HIS A 16 21.61 -4.42 7.86
C HIS A 16 21.29 -5.45 6.76
N THR A 17 21.75 -6.69 6.94
CA THR A 17 21.49 -7.77 5.97
C THR A 17 19.99 -8.09 5.91
N ALA A 18 19.30 -8.14 7.04
CA ALA A 18 17.86 -8.32 7.09
C ALA A 18 17.10 -7.20 6.36
N VAL A 19 17.51 -5.93 6.58
CA VAL A 19 16.92 -4.77 5.90
C VAL A 19 17.11 -4.86 4.38
N TYR A 20 18.32 -5.22 3.91
CA TYR A 20 18.57 -5.37 2.46
C TYR A 20 17.73 -6.49 1.83
N VAL A 21 17.60 -7.65 2.50
CA VAL A 21 16.78 -8.76 2.02
C VAL A 21 15.31 -8.34 1.90
N ILE A 22 14.77 -7.69 2.93
CA ILE A 22 13.39 -7.22 2.93
C ILE A 22 13.16 -6.15 1.85
N ALA A 23 14.07 -5.19 1.72
CA ALA A 23 13.96 -4.12 0.73
C ALA A 23 14.02 -4.65 -0.71
N LEU A 24 14.99 -5.52 -1.02
CA LEU A 24 15.11 -6.15 -2.34
C LEU A 24 13.88 -6.98 -2.68
N SER A 25 13.39 -7.79 -1.74
CA SER A 25 12.19 -8.60 -1.94
C SER A 25 10.95 -7.73 -2.14
N SER A 26 10.83 -6.61 -1.43
CA SER A 26 9.73 -5.66 -1.60
C SER A 26 9.76 -4.99 -2.97
N LEU A 27 10.94 -4.60 -3.46
CA LEU A 27 11.11 -4.06 -4.82
C LEU A 27 10.73 -5.08 -5.88
N LEU A 28 11.19 -6.32 -5.74
CA LEU A 28 10.87 -7.40 -6.67
C LEU A 28 9.36 -7.75 -6.64
N SER A 29 8.75 -7.75 -5.46
CA SER A 29 7.31 -7.93 -5.32
C SER A 29 6.52 -6.81 -6.01
N SER A 30 6.95 -5.56 -5.87
CA SER A 30 6.33 -4.41 -6.55
C SER A 30 6.47 -4.52 -8.07
N PHE A 31 7.62 -4.97 -8.56
CA PHE A 31 7.83 -5.23 -9.98
C PHE A 31 6.88 -6.34 -10.50
N LEU A 32 6.76 -7.45 -9.76
CA LEU A 32 5.82 -8.52 -10.12
C LEU A 32 4.36 -8.06 -10.07
N ALA A 33 4.00 -7.18 -9.14
CA ALA A 33 2.67 -6.59 -9.09
C ALA A 33 2.37 -5.74 -10.33
N LEU A 34 3.33 -4.92 -10.77
CA LEU A 34 3.19 -4.14 -12.03
C LEU A 34 3.15 -5.05 -13.26
N LEU A 35 3.95 -6.13 -13.29
CA LEU A 35 3.90 -7.13 -14.36
C LEU A 35 2.54 -7.83 -14.40
N ARG A 36 1.99 -8.21 -13.26
CA ARG A 36 0.64 -8.76 -13.14
C ARG A 36 -0.41 -7.80 -13.72
N ASP A 37 -0.34 -6.52 -13.32
CA ASP A 37 -1.30 -5.51 -13.80
C ASP A 37 -1.15 -5.28 -15.31
N ARG A 38 0.09 -5.31 -15.84
CA ARG A 38 0.34 -5.29 -17.29
C ARG A 38 -0.29 -6.49 -18.02
N LEU A 39 -0.17 -7.69 -17.46
CA LEU A 39 -0.75 -8.90 -18.04
C LEU A 39 -2.29 -8.85 -18.01
N LEU A 40 -2.88 -8.37 -16.92
CA LEU A 40 -4.33 -8.15 -16.82
C LEU A 40 -4.79 -7.10 -17.84
N ALA A 41 -4.09 -5.98 -17.94
CA ALA A 41 -4.38 -4.94 -18.93
C ALA A 41 -4.25 -5.48 -20.36
N HIS A 42 -3.18 -6.25 -20.65
CA HIS A 42 -2.95 -6.85 -21.96
C HIS A 42 -4.07 -7.81 -22.38
N ALA A 43 -4.51 -8.66 -21.45
CA ALA A 43 -5.49 -9.71 -21.74
C ALA A 43 -6.93 -9.17 -21.82
N PHE A 44 -7.27 -8.15 -21.02
CA PHE A 44 -8.66 -7.75 -20.81
C PHE A 44 -8.96 -6.28 -21.15
N GLY A 45 -7.96 -5.40 -21.17
CA GLY A 45 -8.21 -3.96 -21.21
C GLY A 45 -8.99 -3.47 -19.99
N ALA A 46 -9.59 -2.29 -20.07
CA ALA A 46 -10.55 -1.81 -19.08
C ALA A 46 -11.96 -2.30 -19.47
N SER A 47 -12.33 -3.49 -19.02
CA SER A 47 -13.54 -4.19 -19.46
C SER A 47 -14.41 -4.65 -18.31
N ALA A 48 -15.68 -5.00 -18.64
CA ALA A 48 -16.63 -5.61 -17.71
C ALA A 48 -16.07 -6.91 -17.07
N THR A 49 -15.31 -7.69 -17.82
CA THR A 49 -14.67 -8.92 -17.34
C THR A 49 -13.71 -8.64 -16.20
N LEU A 50 -12.90 -7.59 -16.34
CA LEU A 50 -11.95 -7.18 -15.33
C LEU A 50 -12.63 -6.49 -14.13
N ASP A 51 -13.75 -5.79 -14.39
CA ASP A 51 -14.59 -5.24 -13.32
C ASP A 51 -15.13 -6.34 -12.40
N ILE A 52 -15.65 -7.43 -12.96
CA ILE A 52 -16.11 -8.60 -12.19
C ILE A 52 -14.97 -9.20 -11.37
N TYR A 53 -13.77 -9.32 -11.94
CA TYR A 53 -12.60 -9.83 -11.25
C TYR A 53 -12.22 -8.95 -10.05
N TYR A 54 -12.14 -7.63 -10.23
CA TYR A 54 -11.81 -6.71 -9.14
C TYR A 54 -12.92 -6.57 -8.10
N ALA A 55 -14.20 -6.65 -8.52
CA ALA A 55 -15.34 -6.66 -7.61
C ALA A 55 -15.31 -7.89 -6.68
N ALA A 56 -14.90 -9.06 -7.21
CA ALA A 56 -14.85 -10.30 -6.46
C ALA A 56 -13.86 -10.27 -5.28
N PHE A 57 -12.82 -9.43 -5.31
CA PHE A 57 -11.87 -9.26 -4.21
C PHE A 57 -12.46 -8.52 -2.99
N ARG A 58 -13.53 -7.74 -3.16
CA ARG A 58 -13.95 -6.77 -2.12
C ARG A 58 -14.31 -7.41 -0.79
N ILE A 59 -15.07 -8.51 -0.82
CA ILE A 59 -15.43 -9.26 0.39
C ILE A 59 -14.22 -10.00 0.98
N PRO A 60 -13.44 -10.79 0.21
CA PRO A 60 -12.23 -11.44 0.70
C PRO A 60 -11.22 -10.47 1.33
N ASP A 61 -10.97 -9.32 0.71
CA ASP A 61 -10.04 -8.32 1.21
C ASP A 61 -10.51 -7.71 2.54
N LEU A 62 -11.81 -7.42 2.70
CA LEU A 62 -12.37 -6.94 3.95
C LEU A 62 -12.18 -7.95 5.08
N ILE A 63 -12.46 -9.22 4.80
CA ILE A 63 -12.27 -10.31 5.76
C ILE A 63 -10.80 -10.45 6.12
N PHE A 64 -9.89 -10.39 5.12
CA PHE A 64 -8.45 -10.45 5.38
C PHE A 64 -7.97 -9.30 6.27
N VAL A 65 -8.39 -8.07 5.99
CA VAL A 65 -8.00 -6.91 6.81
C VAL A 65 -8.54 -7.04 8.24
N GLY A 66 -9.79 -7.43 8.40
CA GLY A 66 -10.41 -7.58 9.71
C GLY A 66 -9.81 -8.74 10.52
N THR A 67 -9.72 -9.93 9.93
CA THR A 67 -9.20 -11.14 10.62
C THR A 67 -7.68 -11.14 10.71
N GLY A 68 -6.97 -10.63 9.68
CA GLY A 68 -5.52 -10.54 9.65
C GLY A 68 -4.96 -9.59 10.73
N ALA A 69 -5.72 -8.58 11.13
CA ALA A 69 -5.35 -7.73 12.25
C ALA A 69 -5.25 -8.50 13.58
N LEU A 70 -6.05 -9.57 13.76
CA LEU A 70 -6.01 -10.44 14.96
C LEU A 70 -4.69 -11.21 15.07
N VAL A 71 -4.11 -11.57 13.94
CA VAL A 71 -2.86 -12.36 13.85
C VAL A 71 -1.69 -11.53 13.30
N SER A 72 -1.76 -10.23 13.52
CA SER A 72 -0.71 -9.32 13.06
C SER A 72 0.63 -9.59 13.73
N VAL A 73 1.70 -9.57 12.93
CA VAL A 73 3.11 -9.71 13.39
C VAL A 73 3.43 -8.74 14.54
N TYR A 74 2.87 -7.53 14.52
CA TYR A 74 3.07 -6.51 15.56
C TYR A 74 2.49 -6.88 16.93
N ILE A 75 1.58 -7.86 16.97
CA ILE A 75 1.00 -8.39 18.21
C ILE A 75 1.67 -9.70 18.58
N LEU A 76 1.87 -10.57 17.58
CA LEU A 76 2.41 -11.90 17.82
C LEU A 76 3.89 -11.88 18.23
N ILE A 77 4.73 -11.04 17.61
CA ILE A 77 6.17 -11.00 17.94
C ILE A 77 6.41 -10.63 19.41
N PRO A 78 5.86 -9.52 19.98
CA PRO A 78 6.04 -9.20 21.38
C PRO A 78 5.54 -10.28 22.33
N GLU A 79 4.43 -10.93 21.96
CA GLU A 79 3.88 -12.02 22.77
C GLU A 79 4.75 -13.28 22.71
N LEU A 80 5.36 -13.59 21.58
CA LEU A 80 6.27 -14.72 21.43
C LEU A 80 7.60 -14.49 22.15
N THR A 81 8.18 -13.31 22.03
CA THR A 81 9.49 -13.01 22.62
C THR A 81 9.51 -13.02 24.14
N ARG A 82 8.35 -12.85 24.80
CA ARG A 82 8.21 -12.88 26.26
C ARG A 82 8.01 -14.28 26.84
N ARG A 83 7.81 -15.31 25.99
CA ARG A 83 7.46 -16.67 26.40
C ARG A 83 8.62 -17.64 26.21
N SER A 84 8.67 -18.68 27.06
CA SER A 84 9.55 -19.84 26.87
C SER A 84 9.16 -20.62 25.63
N SER A 85 10.07 -21.44 25.10
CA SER A 85 9.83 -22.20 23.87
C SER A 85 8.59 -23.09 23.91
N GLN A 86 8.25 -23.64 25.07
CA GLN A 86 7.04 -24.45 25.23
C GLN A 86 5.79 -23.55 25.22
N GLU A 87 5.81 -22.44 25.96
CA GLU A 87 4.70 -21.49 26.00
C GLU A 87 4.46 -20.82 24.62
N GLN A 88 5.52 -20.62 23.82
CA GLN A 88 5.41 -20.13 22.44
C GLN A 88 4.56 -21.09 21.60
N ARG A 89 4.81 -22.41 21.69
CA ARG A 89 4.05 -23.43 20.95
C ARG A 89 2.59 -23.44 21.37
N GLU A 90 2.31 -23.48 22.67
CA GLU A 90 0.93 -23.46 23.18
C GLU A 90 0.17 -22.18 22.78
N TYR A 91 0.86 -21.05 22.76
CA TYR A 91 0.28 -19.78 22.33
C TYR A 91 -0.02 -19.79 20.83
N ILE A 92 0.92 -20.25 19.99
CA ILE A 92 0.72 -20.38 18.55
C ILE A 92 -0.40 -21.36 18.23
N ASP A 93 -0.48 -22.51 18.90
CA ASP A 93 -1.59 -23.46 18.76
C ASP A 93 -2.93 -22.77 19.07
N THR A 94 -2.99 -22.01 20.17
CA THR A 94 -4.18 -21.27 20.57
C THR A 94 -4.59 -20.23 19.53
N VAL A 95 -3.63 -19.45 19.03
CA VAL A 95 -3.87 -18.42 18.00
C VAL A 95 -4.27 -19.06 16.68
N LEU A 96 -3.61 -20.16 16.27
CA LEU A 96 -3.92 -20.88 15.05
C LEU A 96 -5.35 -21.43 15.05
N ILE A 97 -5.75 -22.13 16.12
CA ILE A 97 -7.11 -22.67 16.25
C ILE A 97 -8.13 -21.52 16.26
N GLY A 98 -7.90 -20.52 17.12
CA GLY A 98 -8.81 -19.38 17.25
C GLY A 98 -8.96 -18.59 15.96
N PHE A 99 -7.85 -18.28 15.29
CA PHE A 99 -7.87 -17.59 13.99
C PHE A 99 -8.57 -18.45 12.93
N SER A 100 -8.23 -19.74 12.81
CA SER A 100 -8.83 -20.63 11.80
C SER A 100 -10.33 -20.73 12.01
N LEU A 101 -10.79 -20.88 13.25
CA LEU A 101 -12.21 -20.92 13.58
C LEU A 101 -12.92 -19.63 13.15
N VAL A 102 -12.38 -18.47 13.51
CA VAL A 102 -12.95 -17.16 13.14
C VAL A 102 -12.92 -16.95 11.62
N ALA A 103 -11.77 -17.16 10.99
CA ALA A 103 -11.59 -16.92 9.55
C ALA A 103 -12.48 -17.83 8.70
N VAL A 104 -12.54 -19.13 9.03
CA VAL A 104 -13.40 -20.10 8.33
C VAL A 104 -14.87 -19.78 8.55
N THR A 105 -15.29 -19.50 9.79
CA THR A 105 -16.70 -19.17 10.09
C THR A 105 -17.14 -17.90 9.35
N VAL A 106 -16.31 -16.83 9.40
CA VAL A 106 -16.62 -15.57 8.71
C VAL A 106 -16.62 -15.76 7.19
N SER A 107 -15.69 -16.57 6.64
CA SER A 107 -15.65 -16.87 5.21
C SER A 107 -16.86 -17.70 4.76
N ILE A 108 -17.31 -18.69 5.54
CA ILE A 108 -18.54 -19.46 5.25
C ILE A 108 -19.77 -18.54 5.29
N LEU A 109 -19.88 -17.72 6.33
CA LEU A 109 -20.99 -16.78 6.45
C LEU A 109 -21.01 -15.82 5.25
N ALA A 110 -19.86 -15.27 4.89
CA ALA A 110 -19.72 -14.41 3.71
C ALA A 110 -20.07 -15.16 2.41
N ALA A 111 -19.68 -16.43 2.25
CA ALA A 111 -20.02 -17.23 1.08
C ALA A 111 -21.54 -17.47 0.95
N VAL A 112 -22.23 -17.64 2.07
CA VAL A 112 -23.70 -17.77 2.10
C VAL A 112 -24.37 -16.43 1.77
N LEU A 113 -23.89 -15.34 2.35
CA LEU A 113 -24.44 -14.01 2.16
C LEU A 113 -23.98 -13.32 0.87
N ALA A 114 -22.96 -13.85 0.17
CA ALA A 114 -22.36 -13.28 -1.02
C ALA A 114 -23.40 -12.88 -2.10
N PRO A 115 -24.43 -13.68 -2.44
CA PRO A 115 -25.40 -13.28 -3.45
C PRO A 115 -26.12 -11.98 -3.08
N ALA A 116 -26.58 -11.84 -1.83
CA ALA A 116 -27.30 -10.66 -1.38
C ALA A 116 -26.38 -9.43 -1.29
N ILE A 117 -25.19 -9.59 -0.70
CA ILE A 117 -24.21 -8.50 -0.53
C ILE A 117 -23.73 -8.01 -1.89
N LEU A 118 -23.35 -8.90 -2.80
CA LEU A 118 -22.82 -8.51 -4.11
C LEU A 118 -23.88 -7.92 -5.03
N ALA A 119 -25.12 -8.42 -4.98
CA ALA A 119 -26.24 -7.82 -5.71
C ALA A 119 -26.51 -6.38 -5.24
N SER A 120 -26.41 -6.11 -3.95
CA SER A 120 -26.57 -4.76 -3.39
C SER A 120 -25.39 -3.84 -3.70
N LEU A 121 -24.16 -4.35 -3.67
CA LEU A 121 -22.95 -3.56 -3.95
C LEU A 121 -22.74 -3.29 -5.45
N PHE A 122 -23.14 -4.21 -6.32
CA PHE A 122 -22.90 -4.17 -7.77
C PHE A 122 -24.19 -4.41 -8.55
N PRO A 123 -25.17 -3.50 -8.47
CA PRO A 123 -26.46 -3.68 -9.13
C PRO A 123 -26.35 -3.77 -10.66
N GLU A 124 -25.44 -3.01 -11.30
CA GLU A 124 -25.25 -3.02 -12.74
C GLU A 124 -24.65 -4.36 -13.24
N ILE A 125 -23.68 -4.92 -12.51
CA ILE A 125 -23.13 -6.26 -12.83
C ILE A 125 -24.24 -7.32 -12.67
N THR A 126 -25.13 -7.13 -11.70
CA THR A 126 -26.29 -8.01 -11.47
C THR A 126 -27.31 -7.88 -12.59
N ALA A 127 -27.67 -6.66 -12.99
CA ALA A 127 -28.58 -6.37 -14.08
C ALA A 127 -28.07 -6.90 -15.44
N ALA A 128 -26.76 -6.86 -15.64
CA ALA A 128 -26.10 -7.46 -16.81
C ALA A 128 -26.06 -9.01 -16.80
N GLY A 129 -26.63 -9.66 -15.78
CA GLY A 129 -26.71 -11.13 -15.69
C GLY A 129 -25.44 -11.82 -15.20
N HIS A 130 -24.44 -11.07 -14.68
CA HIS A 130 -23.15 -11.61 -14.26
C HIS A 130 -23.04 -11.92 -12.76
N LEU A 131 -24.15 -11.82 -12.00
CA LEU A 131 -24.13 -12.07 -10.55
C LEU A 131 -23.62 -13.48 -10.19
N ALA A 132 -24.05 -14.51 -10.92
CA ALA A 132 -23.62 -15.89 -10.65
C ALA A 132 -22.10 -16.06 -10.78
N THR A 133 -21.51 -15.46 -11.81
CA THR A 133 -20.07 -15.45 -12.05
C THR A 133 -19.33 -14.70 -10.93
N LEU A 134 -19.81 -13.51 -10.57
CA LEU A 134 -19.23 -12.70 -9.49
C LEU A 134 -19.28 -13.44 -8.15
N VAL A 135 -20.42 -14.06 -7.80
CA VAL A 135 -20.59 -14.85 -6.57
C VAL A 135 -19.69 -16.07 -6.57
N GLY A 136 -19.63 -16.83 -7.68
CA GLY A 136 -18.77 -17.99 -7.80
C GLY A 136 -17.30 -17.66 -7.61
N LEU A 137 -16.84 -16.58 -8.25
CA LEU A 137 -15.47 -16.09 -8.13
C LEU A 137 -15.16 -15.60 -6.71
N THR A 138 -16.06 -14.83 -6.10
CA THR A 138 -15.92 -14.37 -4.71
C THR A 138 -15.84 -15.55 -3.75
N ARG A 139 -16.72 -16.57 -3.88
CA ARG A 139 -16.69 -17.77 -3.01
C ARG A 139 -15.37 -18.52 -3.11
N LEU A 140 -14.81 -18.65 -4.29
CA LEU A 140 -13.49 -19.24 -4.50
C LEU A 140 -12.40 -18.42 -3.81
N MET A 141 -12.43 -17.10 -3.98
CA MET A 141 -11.44 -16.18 -3.40
C MET A 141 -11.56 -16.05 -1.87
N LEU A 142 -12.67 -16.47 -1.23
CA LEU A 142 -12.80 -16.51 0.23
C LEU A 142 -11.82 -17.47 0.91
N LEU A 143 -11.15 -18.35 0.18
CA LEU A 143 -10.01 -19.12 0.69
C LEU A 143 -8.75 -18.27 0.93
N GLN A 144 -8.60 -17.15 0.19
CA GLN A 144 -7.45 -16.25 0.28
C GLN A 144 -7.24 -15.69 1.71
N PRO A 145 -8.25 -15.08 2.40
CA PRO A 145 -8.05 -14.53 3.73
C PRO A 145 -7.64 -15.58 4.77
N ILE A 146 -8.08 -16.83 4.60
CA ILE A 146 -7.69 -17.95 5.47
C ILE A 146 -6.19 -18.23 5.30
N PHE A 147 -5.72 -18.45 4.07
CA PHE A 147 -4.30 -18.76 3.82
C PHE A 147 -3.37 -17.59 4.12
N LEU A 148 -3.74 -16.36 3.75
CA LEU A 148 -2.91 -15.20 4.04
C LEU A 148 -2.85 -14.90 5.54
N GLY A 149 -3.93 -15.12 6.28
CA GLY A 149 -3.92 -14.97 7.74
C GLY A 149 -3.08 -16.06 8.44
N LEU A 150 -3.14 -17.31 7.97
CA LEU A 150 -2.21 -18.36 8.41
C LEU A 150 -0.75 -17.98 8.14
N SER A 151 -0.50 -17.39 6.96
CA SER A 151 0.83 -16.91 6.59
C SER A 151 1.33 -15.79 7.51
N ASN A 152 0.45 -14.92 8.04
CA ASN A 152 0.82 -13.91 9.03
C ASN A 152 1.29 -14.54 10.34
N ILE A 153 0.65 -15.63 10.79
CA ILE A 153 1.07 -16.39 11.98
C ILE A 153 2.46 -16.98 11.76
N PHE A 154 2.67 -17.66 10.62
CA PHE A 154 3.97 -18.26 10.28
C PHE A 154 5.04 -17.20 10.05
N GLY A 155 4.65 -16.04 9.48
CA GLY A 155 5.52 -14.87 9.32
C GLY A 155 6.02 -14.32 10.65
N ALA A 156 5.22 -14.36 11.70
CA ALA A 156 5.65 -13.98 13.05
C ALA A 156 6.71 -14.95 13.59
N ILE A 157 6.51 -16.27 13.39
CA ILE A 157 7.48 -17.31 13.81
C ILE A 157 8.80 -17.12 13.06
N THR A 158 8.77 -17.01 11.72
CA THR A 158 9.98 -16.87 10.89
C THR A 158 10.76 -15.61 11.23
N GLN A 159 10.08 -14.50 11.55
CA GLN A 159 10.73 -13.25 11.97
C GLN A 159 11.36 -13.36 13.37
N VAL A 160 10.69 -13.97 14.34
CA VAL A 160 11.27 -14.23 15.67
C VAL A 160 12.52 -15.11 15.55
N ARG A 161 12.54 -16.04 14.59
CA ARG A 161 13.70 -16.91 14.29
C ARG A 161 14.71 -16.26 13.33
N GLN A 162 14.59 -14.95 13.06
CA GLN A 162 15.49 -14.20 12.15
C GLN A 162 15.58 -14.75 10.71
N ARG A 163 14.58 -15.50 10.26
CA ARG A 163 14.51 -16.06 8.89
C ARG A 163 13.73 -15.10 7.98
N TYR A 164 14.22 -13.88 7.86
CA TYR A 164 13.55 -12.79 7.16
C TYR A 164 13.34 -13.05 5.67
N ALA A 165 14.19 -13.88 5.03
CA ALA A 165 14.06 -14.21 3.61
C ALA A 165 12.73 -14.91 3.29
N LEU A 166 12.30 -15.88 4.11
CA LEU A 166 11.04 -16.60 3.90
C LEU A 166 9.83 -15.66 3.99
N TYR A 167 9.82 -14.79 4.98
CA TYR A 167 8.78 -13.77 5.13
C TYR A 167 8.76 -12.80 3.95
N ALA A 168 9.93 -12.32 3.53
CA ALA A 168 10.07 -11.31 2.48
C ALA A 168 9.75 -11.85 1.07
N LEU A 169 9.95 -13.15 0.82
CA LEU A 169 9.64 -13.79 -0.45
C LEU A 169 8.16 -14.19 -0.60
N SER A 170 7.41 -14.28 0.50
CA SER A 170 6.00 -14.71 0.47
C SER A 170 5.13 -13.84 -0.46
N PRO A 171 5.19 -12.49 -0.44
CA PRO A 171 4.41 -11.64 -1.36
C PRO A 171 4.79 -11.82 -2.84
N LEU A 172 6.05 -12.20 -3.14
CA LEU A 172 6.45 -12.52 -4.51
C LEU A 172 5.67 -13.73 -5.03
N LEU A 173 5.62 -14.79 -4.24
CA LEU A 173 4.93 -16.04 -4.60
C LEU A 173 3.42 -15.83 -4.75
N TYR A 174 2.84 -14.90 -3.98
CA TYR A 174 1.46 -14.50 -4.18
C TYR A 174 1.22 -13.93 -5.58
N ASN A 175 2.09 -13.00 -6.02
CA ASN A 175 2.00 -12.45 -7.37
C ASN A 175 2.28 -13.51 -8.46
N VAL A 176 3.22 -14.44 -8.23
CA VAL A 176 3.47 -15.57 -9.14
C VAL A 176 2.22 -16.43 -9.30
N GLY A 177 1.50 -16.73 -8.23
CA GLY A 177 0.24 -17.47 -8.29
C GLY A 177 -0.82 -16.77 -9.13
N ILE A 178 -0.99 -15.44 -8.96
CA ILE A 178 -1.94 -14.65 -9.76
C ILE A 178 -1.51 -14.63 -11.24
N ILE A 179 -0.22 -14.43 -11.52
CA ILE A 179 0.32 -14.46 -12.90
C ILE A 179 0.07 -15.83 -13.54
N SER A 180 0.27 -16.92 -12.78
CA SER A 180 -0.08 -18.28 -13.25
C SER A 180 -1.57 -18.41 -13.54
N GLY A 181 -2.43 -17.76 -12.74
CA GLY A 181 -3.86 -17.64 -13.00
C GLY A 181 -4.18 -17.04 -14.37
N ILE A 182 -3.48 -15.95 -14.71
CA ILE A 182 -3.69 -15.25 -15.99
C ILE A 182 -3.17 -16.07 -17.16
N LEU A 183 -1.96 -16.62 -17.05
CA LEU A 183 -1.27 -17.25 -18.19
C LEU A 183 -1.64 -18.71 -18.40
N LEU A 184 -1.91 -19.46 -17.33
CA LEU A 184 -2.13 -20.91 -17.39
C LEU A 184 -3.58 -21.30 -17.17
N PHE A 185 -4.26 -20.72 -16.19
CA PHE A 185 -5.58 -21.18 -15.77
C PHE A 185 -6.72 -20.44 -16.46
N TYR A 186 -6.54 -19.17 -16.81
CA TYR A 186 -7.56 -18.41 -17.54
C TYR A 186 -7.89 -19.02 -18.92
N PRO A 187 -6.91 -19.47 -19.74
CA PRO A 187 -7.21 -20.13 -21.01
C PRO A 187 -7.99 -21.43 -20.86
N LEU A 188 -7.90 -22.10 -19.71
CA LEU A 188 -8.57 -23.38 -19.44
C LEU A 188 -9.96 -23.22 -18.81
N TRP A 189 -10.11 -22.27 -17.87
CA TRP A 189 -11.29 -22.16 -17.00
C TRP A 189 -11.90 -20.75 -16.99
N GLY A 190 -11.51 -19.88 -17.90
CA GLY A 190 -12.00 -18.51 -17.98
C GLY A 190 -11.76 -17.75 -16.66
N LEU A 191 -12.73 -16.92 -16.26
CA LEU A 191 -12.63 -16.12 -15.02
C LEU A 191 -12.37 -16.94 -13.76
N THR A 192 -12.88 -18.17 -13.68
CA THR A 192 -12.59 -19.06 -12.54
C THR A 192 -11.11 -19.34 -12.44
N GLY A 193 -10.40 -19.47 -13.58
CA GLY A 193 -8.94 -19.65 -13.61
C GLY A 193 -8.17 -18.49 -12.96
N LEU A 194 -8.66 -17.24 -13.09
CA LEU A 194 -8.07 -16.11 -12.37
C LEU A 194 -8.21 -16.27 -10.86
N GLY A 195 -9.41 -16.69 -10.40
CA GLY A 195 -9.65 -16.95 -8.97
C GLY A 195 -8.80 -18.09 -8.44
N VAL A 196 -8.62 -19.16 -9.20
CA VAL A 196 -7.70 -20.27 -8.85
C VAL A 196 -6.26 -19.75 -8.72
N GLY A 197 -5.82 -18.85 -9.61
CA GLY A 197 -4.52 -18.20 -9.52
C GLY A 197 -4.33 -17.41 -8.21
N VAL A 198 -5.36 -16.69 -7.77
CA VAL A 198 -5.34 -15.96 -6.48
C VAL A 198 -5.21 -16.92 -5.31
N VAL A 199 -5.99 -18.00 -5.29
CA VAL A 199 -5.93 -19.03 -4.24
C VAL A 199 -4.58 -19.74 -4.25
N LEU A 200 -4.05 -20.10 -5.43
CA LEU A 200 -2.71 -20.67 -5.57
C LEU A 200 -1.65 -19.71 -5.02
N GLY A 201 -1.76 -18.41 -5.33
CA GLY A 201 -0.86 -17.39 -4.78
C GLY A 201 -0.90 -17.36 -3.26
N ALA A 202 -2.08 -17.42 -2.65
CA ALA A 202 -2.23 -17.44 -1.20
C ALA A 202 -1.68 -18.75 -0.58
N LEU A 203 -1.84 -19.88 -1.27
CA LEU A 203 -1.24 -21.16 -0.88
C LEU A 203 0.30 -21.13 -0.97
N LEU A 204 0.86 -20.58 -2.02
CA LEU A 204 2.31 -20.41 -2.18
C LEU A 204 2.88 -19.45 -1.13
N HIS A 205 2.13 -18.38 -0.81
CA HIS A 205 2.51 -17.40 0.20
C HIS A 205 2.64 -18.04 1.60
N VAL A 206 1.74 -18.92 1.98
CA VAL A 206 1.84 -19.67 3.24
C VAL A 206 2.81 -20.84 3.12
N GLY A 207 2.83 -21.52 1.97
CA GLY A 207 3.59 -22.75 1.73
C GLY A 207 5.10 -22.59 1.85
N ILE A 208 5.67 -21.45 1.41
CA ILE A 208 7.12 -21.20 1.50
C ILE A 208 7.61 -21.16 2.96
N GLN A 209 6.75 -20.80 3.90
CA GLN A 209 7.09 -20.68 5.31
C GLN A 209 6.96 -22.00 6.08
N LEU A 210 6.10 -22.92 5.61
CA LEU A 210 5.80 -24.19 6.28
C LEU A 210 7.03 -25.03 6.62
N PRO A 211 7.99 -25.29 5.69
CA PRO A 211 9.13 -26.15 6.00
C PRO A 211 9.97 -25.64 7.16
N SER A 212 10.12 -24.32 7.26
CA SER A 212 10.85 -23.68 8.36
C SER A 212 10.11 -23.82 9.69
N VAL A 213 8.81 -23.59 9.68
CA VAL A 213 7.96 -23.65 10.87
C VAL A 213 7.91 -25.08 11.43
N PHE A 214 7.81 -26.09 10.56
CA PHE A 214 7.91 -27.49 10.97
C PHE A 214 9.30 -27.87 11.53
N ALA A 215 10.39 -27.38 10.90
CA ALA A 215 11.74 -27.64 11.38
C ALA A 215 12.00 -27.06 12.78
N ASP A 216 11.31 -26.00 13.17
CA ASP A 216 11.39 -25.40 14.51
C ASP A 216 10.55 -26.14 15.56
N GLY A 217 9.94 -27.24 15.17
CA GLY A 217 9.16 -28.11 16.08
C GLY A 217 7.75 -27.58 16.37
N PHE A 218 7.22 -26.66 15.56
CA PHE A 218 5.82 -26.31 15.57
C PHE A 218 5.03 -27.37 14.78
N PHE A 219 3.83 -27.69 15.24
CA PHE A 219 2.88 -28.60 14.55
C PHE A 219 3.37 -30.05 14.32
N HIS A 220 4.28 -30.57 15.16
CA HIS A 220 4.64 -31.99 15.15
C HIS A 220 3.49 -32.89 15.61
N ALA A 221 2.52 -32.33 16.28
CA ALA A 221 1.26 -32.96 16.63
C ALA A 221 0.10 -32.00 16.35
N LEU A 222 -1.11 -32.52 16.21
CA LEU A 222 -2.31 -31.68 16.16
C LEU A 222 -2.32 -30.72 17.35
N PRO A 223 -2.75 -29.45 17.17
CA PRO A 223 -2.82 -28.49 18.26
C PRO A 223 -3.59 -29.04 19.43
N LYS A 224 -2.94 -29.20 20.58
CA LYS A 224 -3.51 -29.93 21.74
C LYS A 224 -4.24 -29.03 22.72
N ALA A 225 -3.96 -27.73 22.71
CA ALA A 225 -4.46 -26.82 23.74
C ALA A 225 -5.02 -25.53 23.12
N PHE A 226 -6.33 -25.40 23.15
CA PHE A 226 -6.98 -24.11 22.92
C PHE A 226 -7.22 -23.44 24.28
N LYS A 227 -6.62 -22.26 24.48
CA LYS A 227 -6.80 -21.43 25.67
C LYS A 227 -7.70 -20.22 25.32
N PRO A 228 -9.04 -20.30 25.47
CA PRO A 228 -9.97 -19.25 25.02
C PRO A 228 -9.68 -17.89 25.64
N LYS A 229 -9.27 -17.85 26.92
CA LYS A 229 -8.93 -16.59 27.61
C LYS A 229 -7.72 -15.89 26.97
N ALA A 230 -6.67 -16.62 26.61
CA ALA A 230 -5.48 -16.05 25.96
C ALA A 230 -5.82 -15.55 24.54
N PHE A 231 -6.59 -16.30 23.77
CA PHE A 231 -7.08 -15.86 22.46
C PHE A 231 -7.93 -14.59 22.57
N LEU A 232 -8.87 -14.56 23.50
CA LEU A 232 -9.73 -13.38 23.69
C LEU A 232 -8.94 -12.13 24.11
N GLN A 233 -7.87 -12.27 24.89
CA GLN A 233 -6.95 -11.17 25.18
C GLN A 233 -6.26 -10.64 23.92
N THR A 234 -5.74 -11.53 23.08
CA THR A 234 -5.15 -11.16 21.78
C THR A 234 -6.16 -10.42 20.90
N VAL A 235 -7.41 -10.93 20.83
CA VAL A 235 -8.50 -10.26 20.09
C VAL A 235 -8.78 -8.87 20.63
N LYS A 236 -8.92 -8.71 21.95
CA LYS A 236 -9.20 -7.38 22.57
C LYS A 236 -8.12 -6.34 22.25
N ILE A 237 -6.85 -6.74 22.26
CA ILE A 237 -5.74 -5.85 21.91
C ILE A 237 -5.77 -5.50 20.42
N SER A 238 -6.25 -6.41 19.57
CA SER A 238 -6.28 -6.26 18.12
C SER A 238 -7.45 -5.41 17.60
N ILE A 239 -8.60 -5.38 18.29
CA ILE A 239 -9.84 -4.74 17.83
C ILE A 239 -9.65 -3.27 17.42
N PRO A 240 -9.02 -2.38 18.21
CA PRO A 240 -8.90 -0.97 17.82
C PRO A 240 -8.12 -0.80 16.49
N ARG A 241 -7.11 -1.64 16.29
CA ARG A 241 -6.32 -1.65 15.07
C ARG A 241 -7.10 -2.24 13.90
N ALA A 242 -7.81 -3.33 14.12
CA ALA A 242 -8.66 -3.95 13.11
C ALA A 242 -9.71 -2.97 12.59
N LEU A 243 -10.38 -2.25 13.50
CA LEU A 243 -11.36 -1.24 13.15
C LEU A 243 -10.74 -0.10 12.32
N ALA A 244 -9.59 0.44 12.73
CA ALA A 244 -8.92 1.51 12.00
C ALA A 244 -8.51 1.10 10.58
N LEU A 245 -7.96 -0.10 10.39
CA LEU A 245 -7.60 -0.64 9.08
C LEU A 245 -8.84 -0.95 8.24
N SER A 246 -9.91 -1.46 8.85
CA SER A 246 -11.17 -1.77 8.15
C SER A 246 -11.87 -0.52 7.62
N MET A 247 -11.71 0.67 8.26
CA MET A 247 -12.30 1.92 7.74
C MET A 247 -11.74 2.28 6.36
N ASN A 248 -10.44 2.15 6.15
CA ASN A 248 -9.84 2.38 4.84
C ASN A 248 -10.34 1.37 3.80
N GLN A 249 -10.49 0.11 4.19
CA GLN A 249 -11.02 -0.93 3.30
C GLN A 249 -12.49 -0.70 2.96
N ILE A 250 -13.32 -0.27 3.92
CA ILE A 250 -14.72 0.07 3.70
C ILE A 250 -14.84 1.25 2.73
N SER A 251 -14.01 2.30 2.89
CA SER A 251 -13.95 3.41 1.94
C SER A 251 -13.63 2.94 0.52
N PHE A 252 -12.65 2.05 0.40
CA PHE A 252 -12.23 1.52 -0.89
C PHE A 252 -13.31 0.64 -1.54
N ILE A 253 -13.99 -0.20 -0.76
CA ILE A 253 -15.15 -0.98 -1.22
C ILE A 253 -16.26 -0.04 -1.71
N GLY A 254 -16.58 1.01 -0.96
CA GLY A 254 -17.58 1.99 -1.35
C GLY A 254 -17.25 2.68 -2.67
N LEU A 255 -15.99 3.08 -2.88
CA LEU A 255 -15.55 3.67 -4.16
C LEU A 255 -15.64 2.66 -5.31
N VAL A 256 -15.25 1.40 -5.10
CA VAL A 256 -15.36 0.35 -6.12
C VAL A 256 -16.83 0.01 -6.41
N ALA A 257 -17.69 0.01 -5.40
CA ALA A 257 -19.12 -0.17 -5.59
C ALA A 257 -19.73 0.97 -6.42
N LEU A 258 -19.36 2.23 -6.11
CA LEU A 258 -19.76 3.39 -6.92
C LEU A 258 -19.18 3.32 -8.34
N ALA A 259 -17.93 2.89 -8.53
CA ALA A 259 -17.38 2.66 -9.86
C ALA A 259 -18.15 1.58 -10.65
N GLY A 260 -18.68 0.59 -9.94
CA GLY A 260 -19.53 -0.47 -10.50
C GLY A 260 -20.91 0.00 -10.98
N THR A 261 -21.38 1.20 -10.59
CA THR A 261 -22.59 1.82 -11.12
C THR A 261 -22.36 2.63 -12.40
N LEU A 262 -21.10 2.76 -12.81
CA LEU A 262 -20.71 3.48 -14.02
C LEU A 262 -20.61 2.53 -15.21
N VAL A 263 -20.15 3.06 -16.35
CA VAL A 263 -19.96 2.24 -17.54
C VAL A 263 -18.94 1.11 -17.29
N PRO A 264 -19.13 -0.04 -17.98
CA PRO A 264 -18.20 -1.18 -17.87
C PRO A 264 -16.74 -0.75 -18.12
N GLY A 265 -15.81 -1.28 -17.33
CA GLY A 265 -14.40 -0.91 -17.32
C GLY A 265 -14.03 0.16 -16.30
N SER A 266 -15.00 0.84 -15.67
CA SER A 266 -14.74 1.91 -14.70
C SER A 266 -14.03 1.42 -13.43
N ILE A 267 -14.37 0.23 -12.94
CA ILE A 267 -13.65 -0.39 -11.80
C ILE A 267 -12.20 -0.66 -12.21
N ALA A 268 -11.98 -1.23 -13.37
CA ALA A 268 -10.63 -1.56 -13.86
C ALA A 268 -9.75 -0.32 -14.01
N VAL A 269 -10.27 0.76 -14.61
CA VAL A 269 -9.58 2.05 -14.74
C VAL A 269 -9.18 2.59 -13.37
N TYR A 270 -10.13 2.61 -12.42
CA TYR A 270 -9.87 3.11 -11.07
C TYR A 270 -8.81 2.26 -10.34
N MET A 271 -8.89 0.93 -10.48
CA MET A 271 -7.95 -0.02 -9.88
C MET A 271 -6.54 0.13 -10.44
N PHE A 272 -6.38 0.20 -11.77
CA PHE A 272 -5.09 0.41 -12.40
C PHE A 272 -4.43 1.73 -11.97
N ALA A 273 -5.20 2.82 -11.97
CA ALA A 273 -4.70 4.11 -11.53
C ALA A 273 -4.29 4.10 -10.04
N SER A 274 -5.10 3.46 -9.18
CA SER A 274 -4.80 3.33 -7.74
C SER A 274 -3.55 2.48 -7.49
N ASN A 275 -3.37 1.38 -8.23
CA ASN A 275 -2.20 0.53 -8.11
C ASN A 275 -0.92 1.26 -8.56
N LEU A 276 -0.99 2.06 -9.62
CA LEU A 276 0.14 2.89 -10.06
C LEU A 276 0.49 3.98 -9.04
N GLN A 277 -0.51 4.63 -8.43
CA GLN A 277 -0.30 5.62 -7.37
C GLN A 277 0.29 5.00 -6.10
N ALA A 278 -0.08 3.74 -5.79
CA ALA A 278 0.40 3.05 -4.60
C ALA A 278 1.93 2.88 -4.57
N VAL A 279 2.59 2.79 -5.72
CA VAL A 279 4.05 2.59 -5.82
C VAL A 279 4.82 3.78 -5.21
N PRO A 280 4.69 5.03 -5.69
CA PRO A 280 5.39 6.17 -5.06
C PRO A 280 4.93 6.41 -3.62
N LEU A 281 3.67 6.15 -3.29
CA LEU A 281 3.16 6.28 -1.93
C LEU A 281 3.84 5.29 -0.96
N ALA A 282 4.07 4.04 -1.38
CA ALA A 282 4.77 3.04 -0.59
C ALA A 282 6.25 3.40 -0.42
N VAL A 283 6.91 3.82 -1.51
CA VAL A 283 8.35 4.15 -1.50
C VAL A 283 8.63 5.38 -0.65
N ILE A 284 7.79 6.41 -0.72
CA ILE A 284 8.01 7.67 0.01
C ILE A 284 7.24 7.66 1.34
N GLY A 285 5.92 7.65 1.28
CA GLY A 285 5.07 7.86 2.46
C GLY A 285 5.21 6.76 3.52
N ALA A 286 5.05 5.50 3.09
CA ALA A 286 5.10 4.37 4.03
C ALA A 286 6.51 4.15 4.58
N SER A 287 7.57 4.26 3.76
CA SER A 287 8.94 3.99 4.19
C SER A 287 9.42 4.95 5.27
N TYR A 288 9.29 6.27 5.04
CA TYR A 288 9.65 7.27 6.07
C TYR A 288 8.82 7.14 7.34
N SER A 289 7.53 6.85 7.19
CA SER A 289 6.63 6.65 8.31
C SER A 289 7.02 5.43 9.16
N VAL A 290 7.42 4.29 8.51
CA VAL A 290 7.89 3.07 9.21
C VAL A 290 9.19 3.34 9.93
N ALA A 291 10.16 3.97 9.27
CA ALA A 291 11.48 4.25 9.82
C ALA A 291 11.43 5.22 11.02
N ALA A 292 10.55 6.21 10.99
CA ALA A 292 10.41 7.19 12.07
C ALA A 292 9.78 6.59 13.34
N PHE A 293 8.90 5.58 13.23
CA PHE A 293 8.08 5.11 14.34
C PHE A 293 8.85 4.67 15.60
N PRO A 294 9.92 3.85 15.52
CA PRO A 294 10.69 3.45 16.70
C PRO A 294 11.34 4.63 17.43
N ILE A 295 11.87 5.60 16.66
CA ILE A 295 12.51 6.81 17.20
C ILE A 295 11.48 7.67 17.94
N LEU A 296 10.30 7.86 17.32
CA LEU A 296 9.21 8.62 17.91
C LEU A 296 8.68 7.97 19.21
N ALA A 297 8.56 6.65 19.22
CA ALA A 297 8.13 5.90 20.40
C ALA A 297 9.16 5.99 21.54
N ALA A 298 10.46 5.87 21.23
CA ALA A 298 11.53 6.01 22.20
C ALA A 298 11.64 7.43 22.76
N ALA A 299 11.39 8.47 21.95
CA ALA A 299 11.37 9.85 22.43
C ALA A 299 10.29 10.09 23.49
N LEU A 300 9.08 9.61 23.21
CA LEU A 300 7.94 9.79 24.11
C LEU A 300 8.04 8.92 25.37
N SER A 301 8.62 7.72 25.30
CA SER A 301 8.88 6.89 26.50
C SER A 301 9.85 7.55 27.46
N ARG A 302 10.78 8.39 26.95
CA ARG A 302 11.71 9.21 27.75
C ARG A 302 11.12 10.56 28.19
N GLY A 303 9.88 10.87 27.77
CA GLY A 303 9.24 12.15 28.08
C GLY A 303 9.75 13.34 27.25
N ASP A 304 10.62 13.12 26.27
CA ASP A 304 11.24 14.17 25.45
C ASP A 304 10.33 14.57 24.30
N LYS A 305 9.42 15.48 24.59
CA LYS A 305 8.48 16.02 23.61
C LYS A 305 9.17 16.91 22.55
N ALA A 306 10.26 17.60 22.92
CA ALA A 306 10.97 18.48 22.00
C ALA A 306 11.64 17.65 20.88
N PHE A 307 12.33 16.60 21.27
CA PHE A 307 12.94 15.63 20.37
C PHE A 307 11.88 14.93 19.48
N PHE A 308 10.74 14.53 20.06
CA PHE A 308 9.62 13.96 19.30
C PHE A 308 9.13 14.91 18.21
N ILE A 309 8.85 16.19 18.54
CA ILE A 309 8.36 17.17 17.57
C ILE A 309 9.41 17.43 16.48
N GLU A 310 10.67 17.54 16.83
CA GLU A 310 11.76 17.76 15.87
C GLU A 310 11.89 16.58 14.89
N HIS A 311 11.86 15.34 15.38
CA HIS A 311 12.02 14.16 14.54
C HIS A 311 10.81 13.91 13.63
N ILE A 312 9.59 14.12 14.11
CA ILE A 312 8.40 14.00 13.25
C ILE A 312 8.37 15.14 12.21
N ALA A 313 8.83 16.35 12.55
CA ALA A 313 8.95 17.45 11.60
C ALA A 313 10.02 17.16 10.54
N ASN A 314 11.18 16.60 10.93
CA ASN A 314 12.21 16.16 9.99
C ASN A 314 11.68 15.11 9.00
N ALA A 315 11.01 14.07 9.52
CA ALA A 315 10.41 13.05 8.67
C ALA A 315 9.34 13.65 7.74
N ALA A 316 8.52 14.59 8.23
CA ALA A 316 7.51 15.26 7.41
C ALA A 316 8.14 16.14 6.31
N ARG A 317 9.26 16.83 6.58
CA ARG A 317 10.01 17.58 5.57
C ARG A 317 10.51 16.65 4.47
N LEU A 318 11.10 15.51 4.81
CA LEU A 318 11.61 14.53 3.84
C LEU A 318 10.49 13.88 3.03
N VAL A 319 9.35 13.56 3.65
CA VAL A 319 8.18 13.05 2.91
C VAL A 319 7.73 14.06 1.87
N VAL A 320 7.59 15.33 2.22
CA VAL A 320 7.13 16.38 1.29
C VAL A 320 8.18 16.72 0.25
N PHE A 321 9.47 16.74 0.64
CA PHE A 321 10.60 16.96 -0.26
C PHE A 321 10.60 15.99 -1.46
N TRP A 322 10.33 14.71 -1.22
CA TRP A 322 10.28 13.71 -2.29
C TRP A 322 8.91 13.64 -2.97
N SER A 323 7.82 13.72 -2.20
CA SER A 323 6.48 13.46 -2.73
C SER A 323 5.93 14.59 -3.61
N LEU A 324 6.20 15.86 -3.32
CA LEU A 324 5.69 16.96 -4.15
C LEU A 324 6.30 16.98 -5.56
N PRO A 325 7.63 16.92 -5.75
CA PRO A 325 8.19 16.78 -7.09
C PRO A 325 7.73 15.49 -7.79
N ALA A 326 7.67 14.36 -7.08
CA ALA A 326 7.16 13.12 -7.63
C ALA A 326 5.70 13.26 -8.11
N THR A 327 4.85 13.93 -7.34
CA THR A 327 3.46 14.24 -7.73
C THR A 327 3.43 15.04 -9.04
N ALA A 328 4.20 16.12 -9.14
CA ALA A 328 4.25 16.94 -10.34
C ALA A 328 4.71 16.14 -11.56
N LEU A 329 5.76 15.32 -11.40
CA LEU A 329 6.27 14.46 -12.47
C LEU A 329 5.24 13.40 -12.88
N VAL A 330 4.58 12.73 -11.94
CA VAL A 330 3.55 11.73 -12.26
C VAL A 330 2.38 12.37 -13.00
N ILE A 331 1.93 13.56 -12.60
CA ILE A 331 0.85 14.29 -13.30
C ILE A 331 1.25 14.63 -14.73
N VAL A 332 2.45 15.15 -14.95
CA VAL A 332 2.91 15.53 -16.29
C VAL A 332 3.18 14.29 -17.16
N LEU A 333 3.80 13.27 -16.59
CA LEU A 333 4.17 12.04 -17.29
C LEU A 333 3.05 10.98 -17.31
N ARG A 334 1.86 11.26 -16.76
CA ARG A 334 0.78 10.29 -16.55
C ARG A 334 0.50 9.37 -17.74
N ALA A 335 0.40 9.95 -18.94
CA ALA A 335 0.12 9.17 -20.16
C ALA A 335 1.31 8.28 -20.55
N HIS A 336 2.54 8.75 -20.36
CA HIS A 336 3.76 7.96 -20.60
C HIS A 336 3.85 6.79 -19.62
N ILE A 337 3.61 7.05 -18.32
CA ILE A 337 3.63 6.02 -17.27
C ILE A 337 2.59 4.93 -17.57
N VAL A 338 1.34 5.32 -17.79
CA VAL A 338 0.24 4.38 -18.06
C VAL A 338 0.51 3.60 -19.36
N ARG A 339 0.90 4.28 -20.44
CA ARG A 339 1.17 3.63 -21.73
C ARG A 339 2.33 2.65 -21.66
N VAL A 340 3.43 3.01 -20.98
CA VAL A 340 4.60 2.13 -20.84
C VAL A 340 4.27 0.91 -19.98
N ILE A 341 3.56 1.10 -18.89
CA ILE A 341 3.31 0.00 -17.93
C ILE A 341 2.14 -0.88 -18.39
N LEU A 342 1.02 -0.31 -18.82
CA LEU A 342 -0.22 -1.04 -19.10
C LEU A 342 -0.53 -1.16 -20.61
N GLY A 343 -0.08 -0.20 -21.43
CA GLY A 343 -0.51 -0.05 -22.81
C GLY A 343 -0.02 -1.16 -23.75
N SER A 344 -0.74 -2.28 -23.76
CA SER A 344 -0.50 -3.40 -24.67
C SER A 344 -1.77 -4.24 -24.84
N GLY A 345 -1.87 -4.99 -25.95
CA GLY A 345 -2.98 -5.91 -26.21
C GLY A 345 -4.35 -5.22 -26.24
N ALA A 346 -5.25 -5.69 -25.40
CA ALA A 346 -6.62 -5.16 -25.30
C ALA A 346 -6.70 -3.78 -24.62
N PHE A 347 -5.64 -3.33 -23.91
CA PHE A 347 -5.59 -2.02 -23.26
C PHE A 347 -5.25 -0.95 -24.31
N ASP A 348 -6.26 -0.29 -24.82
CA ASP A 348 -6.16 0.64 -25.95
C ASP A 348 -5.74 2.05 -25.55
N TRP A 349 -5.84 3.00 -26.49
CA TRP A 349 -5.49 4.41 -26.26
C TRP A 349 -6.55 5.12 -25.41
N THR A 350 -7.81 4.74 -25.51
CA THR A 350 -8.93 5.25 -24.72
C THR A 350 -8.75 4.90 -23.25
N ASP A 351 -8.46 3.61 -22.98
CA ASP A 351 -8.11 3.11 -21.64
C ASP A 351 -6.89 3.85 -21.06
N THR A 352 -5.87 4.05 -21.90
CA THR A 352 -4.65 4.78 -21.51
C THR A 352 -4.96 6.22 -21.08
N ARG A 353 -5.77 6.96 -21.86
CA ARG A 353 -6.13 8.34 -21.55
C ARG A 353 -6.96 8.45 -20.29
N LEU A 354 -7.96 7.59 -20.13
CA LEU A 354 -8.84 7.62 -18.97
C LEU A 354 -8.11 7.22 -17.68
N THR A 355 -7.34 6.13 -17.73
CA THR A 355 -6.51 5.70 -16.58
C THR A 355 -5.48 6.76 -16.21
N ALA A 356 -4.84 7.42 -17.18
CA ALA A 356 -3.90 8.52 -16.94
C ALA A 356 -4.57 9.73 -16.29
N ALA A 357 -5.81 10.07 -16.67
CA ALA A 357 -6.56 11.16 -16.05
C ALA A 357 -6.91 10.85 -14.59
N VAL A 358 -7.39 9.62 -14.31
CA VAL A 358 -7.65 9.15 -12.94
C VAL A 358 -6.36 9.14 -12.10
N LEU A 359 -5.24 8.65 -12.67
CA LEU A 359 -3.93 8.66 -12.01
C LEU A 359 -3.48 10.09 -11.65
N ALA A 360 -3.67 11.04 -12.54
CA ALA A 360 -3.32 12.44 -12.28
C ALA A 360 -4.08 13.00 -11.08
N LEU A 361 -5.40 12.78 -11.03
CA LEU A 361 -6.24 13.21 -9.91
C LEU A 361 -5.81 12.55 -8.60
N LEU A 362 -5.69 11.23 -8.58
CA LEU A 362 -5.27 10.48 -7.39
C LEU A 362 -3.89 10.95 -6.88
N SER A 363 -2.96 11.23 -7.80
CA SER A 363 -1.59 11.65 -7.46
C SER A 363 -1.53 12.98 -6.72
N LEU A 364 -2.51 13.87 -6.88
CA LEU A 364 -2.60 15.12 -6.11
C LEU A 364 -2.67 14.87 -4.60
N SER A 365 -3.23 13.74 -4.17
CA SER A 365 -3.31 13.37 -2.75
C SER A 365 -2.06 12.65 -2.21
N LEU A 366 -1.08 12.31 -3.05
CA LEU A 366 0.08 11.50 -2.67
C LEU A 366 0.84 12.08 -1.47
N THR A 367 1.14 13.38 -1.52
CA THR A 367 1.82 14.07 -0.42
C THR A 367 0.97 14.10 0.85
N ALA A 368 -0.32 14.39 0.72
CA ALA A 368 -1.25 14.41 1.84
C ALA A 368 -1.36 13.04 2.53
N GLN A 369 -1.47 11.96 1.73
CA GLN A 369 -1.48 10.59 2.25
C GLN A 369 -0.15 10.21 2.93
N GLY A 370 1.00 10.60 2.34
CA GLY A 370 2.32 10.37 2.94
C GLY A 370 2.49 11.04 4.31
N VAL A 371 2.07 12.29 4.43
CA VAL A 371 2.06 13.02 5.70
C VAL A 371 1.08 12.37 6.69
N THR A 372 -0.10 11.97 6.24
CA THR A 372 -1.08 11.26 7.07
C THR A 372 -0.50 9.97 7.66
N PHE A 373 0.20 9.14 6.86
CA PHE A 373 0.84 7.91 7.36
C PHE A 373 1.84 8.21 8.49
N LEU A 374 2.61 9.27 8.35
CA LEU A 374 3.58 9.68 9.36
C LEU A 374 2.89 10.17 10.65
N LEU A 375 1.91 11.07 10.54
CA LEU A 375 1.22 11.64 11.70
C LEU A 375 0.42 10.58 12.46
N VAL A 376 -0.25 9.65 11.75
CA VAL A 376 -0.95 8.51 12.36
C VAL A 376 0.01 7.70 13.24
N ARG A 377 1.23 7.44 12.78
CA ARG A 377 2.24 6.75 13.59
C ARG A 377 2.74 7.60 14.77
N GLY A 378 2.85 8.91 14.60
CA GLY A 378 3.12 9.83 15.70
C GLY A 378 2.05 9.73 16.81
N TYR A 379 0.77 9.64 16.42
CA TYR A 379 -0.31 9.39 17.37
C TYR A 379 -0.22 8.03 18.05
N TYR A 380 0.10 6.98 17.29
CA TYR A 380 0.28 5.64 17.86
C TYR A 380 1.45 5.58 18.83
N ALA A 381 2.57 6.24 18.51
CA ALA A 381 3.70 6.39 19.42
C ALA A 381 3.31 7.09 20.72
N SER A 382 2.37 8.05 20.67
CA SER A 382 1.83 8.76 21.85
C SER A 382 0.72 7.99 22.59
N GLY A 383 0.43 6.74 22.22
CA GLY A 383 -0.65 5.91 22.79
C GLY A 383 -2.07 6.36 22.43
N ARG A 384 -2.24 7.26 21.46
CA ARG A 384 -3.52 7.86 21.08
C ARG A 384 -4.03 7.28 19.78
N THR A 385 -4.72 6.18 19.86
CA THR A 385 -5.27 5.47 18.68
C THR A 385 -6.63 6.00 18.23
N PHE A 386 -7.35 6.70 19.11
CA PHE A 386 -8.72 7.15 18.84
C PHE A 386 -8.80 8.28 17.81
N VAL A 387 -7.85 9.24 17.84
CA VAL A 387 -7.84 10.37 16.89
C VAL A 387 -7.65 9.89 15.44
N PRO A 388 -6.61 9.08 15.12
CA PRO A 388 -6.49 8.49 13.79
C PRO A 388 -7.72 7.69 13.35
N PHE A 389 -8.35 6.93 14.28
CA PHE A 389 -9.57 6.18 13.98
C PHE A 389 -10.72 7.11 13.57
N LEU A 390 -10.99 8.17 14.34
CA LEU A 390 -12.05 9.13 14.00
C LEU A 390 -11.81 9.83 12.65
N VAL A 391 -10.56 10.24 12.39
CA VAL A 391 -10.20 10.84 11.09
C VAL A 391 -10.37 9.83 9.96
N SER A 392 -9.91 8.58 10.12
CA SER A 392 -10.10 7.52 9.11
C SER A 392 -11.58 7.21 8.88
N MET A 393 -12.40 7.18 9.92
CA MET A 393 -13.84 6.96 9.80
C MET A 393 -14.51 8.13 9.07
N GLY A 394 -14.17 9.37 9.47
CA GLY A 394 -14.70 10.57 8.81
C GLY A 394 -14.31 10.64 7.34
N THR A 395 -13.04 10.37 7.02
CA THR A 395 -12.57 10.32 5.63
C THR A 395 -13.24 9.20 4.84
N ALA A 396 -13.44 8.01 5.43
CA ALA A 396 -14.10 6.90 4.75
C ALA A 396 -15.54 7.25 4.36
N LEU A 397 -16.33 7.75 5.31
CA LEU A 397 -17.71 8.16 5.07
C LEU A 397 -17.80 9.32 4.08
N SER A 398 -16.94 10.34 4.25
CA SER A 398 -16.92 11.49 3.35
C SER A 398 -16.50 11.12 1.93
N THR A 399 -15.57 10.17 1.75
CA THR A 399 -15.13 9.74 0.42
C THR A 399 -16.25 9.05 -0.35
N VAL A 400 -16.98 8.15 0.29
CA VAL A 400 -18.10 7.46 -0.34
C VAL A 400 -19.26 8.43 -0.58
N GLY A 401 -19.61 9.26 0.42
CA GLY A 401 -20.69 10.24 0.30
C GLY A 401 -20.41 11.29 -0.77
N LEU A 402 -19.20 11.87 -0.79
CA LEU A 402 -18.80 12.83 -1.81
C LEU A 402 -18.70 12.18 -3.20
N GLY A 403 -18.24 10.93 -3.27
CA GLY A 403 -18.21 10.16 -4.52
C GLY A 403 -19.60 10.01 -5.13
N ALA A 404 -20.59 9.62 -4.31
CA ALA A 404 -21.98 9.48 -4.75
C ALA A 404 -22.56 10.83 -5.22
N ILE A 405 -22.32 11.92 -4.47
CA ILE A 405 -22.77 13.26 -4.85
C ILE A 405 -22.13 13.71 -6.16
N LEU A 406 -20.83 13.52 -6.31
CA LEU A 406 -20.09 13.98 -7.50
C LEU A 406 -20.46 13.19 -8.77
N ILE A 407 -20.85 11.93 -8.67
CA ILE A 407 -21.41 11.21 -9.83
C ILE A 407 -22.59 12.00 -10.40
N GLY A 408 -23.57 12.39 -9.55
CA GLY A 408 -24.70 13.21 -10.00
C GLY A 408 -24.30 14.62 -10.49
N VAL A 409 -23.27 15.23 -9.89
CA VAL A 409 -22.75 16.54 -10.35
C VAL A 409 -22.10 16.42 -11.73
N PHE A 410 -21.47 15.29 -12.05
CA PHE A 410 -20.88 15.03 -13.37
C PHE A 410 -21.90 14.76 -14.47
N GLU A 411 -23.19 14.58 -14.15
CA GLU A 411 -24.28 14.61 -15.14
C GLU A 411 -24.47 16.01 -15.73
N ASN A 412 -24.05 17.06 -15.00
CA ASN A 412 -24.04 18.40 -15.53
C ASN A 412 -22.97 18.53 -16.61
N ARG A 413 -23.43 18.80 -17.84
CA ARG A 413 -22.60 18.87 -19.04
C ARG A 413 -21.42 19.85 -18.93
N PHE A 414 -21.65 21.03 -18.33
CA PHE A 414 -20.61 22.04 -18.17
C PHE A 414 -19.47 21.55 -17.26
N ILE A 415 -19.81 20.90 -16.12
CA ILE A 415 -18.80 20.40 -15.18
C ILE A 415 -18.04 19.23 -15.78
N SER A 416 -18.75 18.33 -16.45
CA SER A 416 -18.15 17.18 -17.14
C SER A 416 -17.19 17.64 -18.25
N GLU A 417 -17.63 18.55 -19.14
CA GLU A 417 -16.79 19.08 -20.23
C GLU A 417 -15.56 19.85 -19.69
N LEU A 418 -15.72 20.63 -18.61
CA LEU A 418 -14.60 21.33 -17.96
C LEU A 418 -13.57 20.33 -17.42
N ALA A 419 -14.00 19.31 -16.70
CA ALA A 419 -13.11 18.28 -16.16
C ALA A 419 -12.42 17.48 -17.27
N GLN A 420 -13.19 17.09 -18.31
CA GLN A 420 -12.68 16.39 -19.47
C GLN A 420 -11.65 17.23 -20.26
N GLY A 421 -11.93 18.52 -20.46
CA GLY A 421 -11.02 19.46 -21.13
C GLY A 421 -9.71 19.63 -20.37
N LEU A 422 -9.78 19.85 -19.05
CA LEU A 422 -8.60 20.00 -18.18
C LEU A 422 -7.70 18.74 -18.21
N LEU A 423 -8.30 17.57 -18.23
CA LEU A 423 -7.59 16.29 -18.21
C LEU A 423 -7.33 15.72 -19.61
N ARG A 424 -7.79 16.39 -20.68
CA ARG A 424 -7.65 15.99 -22.10
C ARG A 424 -8.32 14.65 -22.41
N VAL A 425 -9.53 14.46 -21.93
CA VAL A 425 -10.35 13.24 -22.13
C VAL A 425 -11.76 13.57 -22.67
N VAL A 426 -11.90 14.65 -23.46
CA VAL A 426 -13.20 15.16 -23.97
C VAL A 426 -13.98 14.10 -24.74
N ASP A 427 -13.30 13.27 -25.54
CA ASP A 427 -13.94 12.26 -26.38
C ASP A 427 -13.87 10.86 -25.79
N VAL A 428 -13.61 10.73 -24.49
CA VAL A 428 -13.40 9.44 -23.84
C VAL A 428 -14.65 9.02 -23.09
N PRO A 429 -15.31 7.90 -23.47
CA PRO A 429 -16.44 7.38 -22.73
C PRO A 429 -16.03 6.96 -21.31
N GLY A 430 -16.96 7.04 -20.37
CA GLY A 430 -16.71 6.63 -18.99
C GLY A 430 -15.96 7.65 -18.13
N SER A 431 -15.82 8.89 -18.59
CA SER A 431 -15.15 9.96 -17.85
C SER A 431 -15.76 10.29 -16.48
N THR A 432 -17.00 9.82 -16.19
CA THR A 432 -17.64 9.96 -14.87
C THR A 432 -16.81 9.31 -13.74
N VAL A 433 -15.93 8.34 -14.04
CA VAL A 433 -15.00 7.77 -13.05
C VAL A 433 -14.06 8.81 -12.44
N LEU A 434 -13.83 9.94 -13.13
CA LEU A 434 -13.06 11.08 -12.61
C LEU A 434 -13.68 11.69 -11.35
N ALA A 435 -15.02 11.63 -11.22
CA ALA A 435 -15.74 12.07 -10.02
C ALA A 435 -15.26 11.33 -8.77
N LEU A 436 -15.05 10.01 -8.86
CA LEU A 436 -14.58 9.18 -7.77
C LEU A 436 -13.11 9.49 -7.40
N ALA A 437 -12.27 9.70 -8.41
CA ALA A 437 -10.88 10.10 -8.19
C ALA A 437 -10.80 11.49 -7.54
N PHE A 438 -11.64 12.42 -7.97
CA PHE A 438 -11.73 13.76 -7.38
C PHE A 438 -12.23 13.72 -5.93
N ALA A 439 -13.27 12.92 -5.64
CA ALA A 439 -13.79 12.71 -4.28
C ALA A 439 -12.69 12.14 -3.36
N SER A 440 -12.06 11.06 -3.77
CA SER A 440 -10.98 10.41 -3.00
C SER A 440 -9.84 11.37 -2.71
N THR A 441 -9.40 12.12 -3.72
CA THR A 441 -8.32 13.10 -3.61
C THR A 441 -8.67 14.25 -2.68
N SER A 442 -9.82 14.86 -2.88
CA SER A 442 -10.27 16.01 -2.07
C SER A 442 -10.42 15.64 -0.60
N VAL A 443 -11.05 14.50 -0.32
CA VAL A 443 -11.22 14.02 1.06
C VAL A 443 -9.88 13.62 1.69
N SER A 444 -8.97 13.00 0.93
CA SER A 444 -7.63 12.68 1.44
C SER A 444 -6.84 13.93 1.82
N ILE A 445 -6.91 14.99 1.01
CA ILE A 445 -6.26 16.28 1.30
C ILE A 445 -6.91 16.93 2.52
N LEU A 446 -8.24 17.02 2.56
CA LEU A 446 -8.96 17.62 3.70
C LEU A 446 -8.72 16.84 4.99
N GLY A 447 -8.77 15.52 4.96
CA GLY A 447 -8.47 14.66 6.10
C GLY A 447 -7.04 14.85 6.63
N SER A 448 -6.07 14.98 5.72
CA SER A 448 -4.69 15.31 6.08
C SER A 448 -4.57 16.68 6.74
N LEU A 449 -5.25 17.70 6.20
CA LEU A 449 -5.27 19.04 6.80
C LEU A 449 -5.89 19.05 8.19
N VAL A 450 -7.01 18.34 8.38
CA VAL A 450 -7.65 18.18 9.70
C VAL A 450 -6.66 17.52 10.68
N LEU A 451 -5.99 16.45 10.24
CA LEU A 451 -5.02 15.75 11.08
C LEU A 451 -3.80 16.64 11.42
N ILE A 452 -3.28 17.41 10.47
CA ILE A 452 -2.19 18.36 10.67
C ILE A 452 -2.59 19.46 11.66
N MET A 453 -3.79 20.05 11.50
CA MET A 453 -4.28 21.09 12.42
C MET A 453 -4.50 20.56 13.84
N HIS A 454 -5.08 19.34 13.95
CA HIS A 454 -5.23 18.69 15.25
C HIS A 454 -3.87 18.35 15.87
N PHE A 455 -2.91 17.92 15.07
CA PHE A 455 -1.54 17.61 15.53
C PHE A 455 -0.83 18.87 16.03
N GLU A 456 -0.90 19.99 15.29
CA GLU A 456 -0.33 21.28 15.71
C GLU A 456 -0.93 21.78 17.03
N ARG A 457 -2.26 21.68 17.21
CA ARG A 457 -2.91 22.05 18.50
C ARG A 457 -2.39 21.23 19.67
N ARG A 458 -1.98 19.99 19.42
CA ARG A 458 -1.53 19.07 20.49
C ARG A 458 -0.04 19.07 20.71
N PHE A 459 0.72 19.25 19.64
CA PHE A 459 2.18 19.27 19.60
C PHE A 459 2.63 20.56 18.89
N SER A 460 2.41 21.68 19.60
CA SER A 460 2.65 23.01 19.05
C SER A 460 4.08 23.20 18.56
N GLY A 461 4.23 23.95 17.45
CA GLY A 461 5.50 24.24 16.83
C GLY A 461 5.91 23.24 15.73
N PHE A 462 5.07 22.27 15.36
CA PHE A 462 5.29 21.39 14.22
C PHE A 462 5.25 22.19 12.91
N LEU A 463 4.18 22.98 12.69
CA LEU A 463 4.02 23.78 11.46
C LEU A 463 5.15 24.79 11.27
N ALA A 464 5.60 25.43 12.35
CA ALA A 464 6.71 26.37 12.28
C ALA A 464 8.02 25.73 11.78
N ARG A 465 8.20 24.42 12.03
CA ARG A 465 9.38 23.66 11.60
C ARG A 465 9.32 23.14 10.16
N VAL A 466 8.12 22.97 9.60
CA VAL A 466 7.95 22.34 8.28
C VAL A 466 7.60 23.31 7.16
N TRP A 467 6.95 24.45 7.43
CA TRP A 467 6.34 25.31 6.41
C TRP A 467 7.34 25.81 5.34
N ARG A 468 8.58 26.15 5.77
CA ARG A 468 9.62 26.64 4.85
C ARG A 468 10.04 25.55 3.84
N ALA A 469 10.32 24.35 4.35
CA ALA A 469 10.69 23.21 3.50
C ALA A 469 9.54 22.81 2.57
N TRP A 470 8.29 22.87 3.07
CA TRP A 470 7.12 22.59 2.24
C TRP A 470 6.93 23.63 1.14
N ALA A 471 7.12 24.92 1.43
CA ALA A 471 7.08 25.98 0.43
C ALA A 471 8.20 25.82 -0.63
N GLN A 472 9.43 25.51 -0.20
CA GLN A 472 10.54 25.21 -1.11
C GLN A 472 10.21 24.00 -2.00
N SER A 473 9.63 22.94 -1.44
CA SER A 473 9.23 21.76 -2.20
C SER A 473 8.10 22.05 -3.19
N ALA A 474 7.15 22.92 -2.83
CA ALA A 474 6.08 23.33 -3.74
C ALA A 474 6.62 24.10 -4.96
N VAL A 475 7.56 25.04 -4.73
CA VAL A 475 8.23 25.78 -5.82
C VAL A 475 9.03 24.81 -6.70
N SER A 476 9.80 23.91 -6.08
CA SER A 476 10.58 22.90 -6.81
C SER A 476 9.69 21.99 -7.65
N ALA A 477 8.58 21.51 -7.10
CA ALA A 477 7.62 20.66 -7.81
C ALA A 477 6.99 21.38 -9.01
N LEU A 478 6.59 22.65 -8.83
CA LEU A 478 6.01 23.45 -9.90
C LEU A 478 7.00 23.64 -11.06
N LEU A 479 8.22 24.08 -10.76
CA LEU A 479 9.25 24.33 -11.77
C LEU A 479 9.72 23.04 -12.46
N ALA A 480 9.86 21.94 -11.71
CA ALA A 480 10.15 20.63 -12.26
C ALA A 480 9.04 20.14 -13.21
N GLY A 481 7.77 20.30 -12.79
CA GLY A 481 6.62 19.99 -13.65
C GLY A 481 6.58 20.80 -14.93
N CYS A 482 6.78 22.12 -14.84
CA CYS A 482 6.85 23.02 -16.01
C CYS A 482 7.99 22.62 -16.95
N ALA A 483 9.17 22.34 -16.40
CA ALA A 483 10.34 21.93 -17.18
C ALA A 483 10.10 20.59 -17.89
N THR A 484 9.57 19.60 -17.18
CA THR A 484 9.19 18.30 -17.75
C THR A 484 8.18 18.45 -18.88
N TYR A 485 7.15 19.30 -18.68
CA TYR A 485 6.15 19.57 -19.68
C TYR A 485 6.76 20.27 -20.92
N GLY A 486 7.64 21.26 -20.71
CA GLY A 486 8.36 21.94 -21.79
C GLY A 486 9.18 20.98 -22.66
N VAL A 487 9.89 20.03 -22.03
CA VAL A 487 10.63 18.99 -22.75
C VAL A 487 9.68 18.09 -23.55
N LEU A 488 8.54 17.69 -22.98
CA LEU A 488 7.55 16.86 -23.71
C LEU A 488 6.96 17.61 -24.91
N VAL A 489 6.71 18.90 -24.79
CA VAL A 489 6.23 19.73 -25.90
C VAL A 489 7.29 19.82 -27.01
N ALA A 490 8.56 19.98 -26.65
CA ALA A 490 9.68 20.04 -27.60
C ALA A 490 9.91 18.69 -28.33
N ILE A 491 9.75 17.57 -27.63
CA ILE A 491 9.91 16.23 -28.24
C ILE A 491 8.69 15.86 -29.12
N GLY A 492 7.51 16.42 -28.81
CA GLY A 492 6.27 16.19 -29.54
C GLY A 492 5.33 15.16 -28.89
N PRO A 493 4.06 15.11 -29.34
CA PRO A 493 3.01 14.30 -28.73
C PRO A 493 3.20 12.80 -28.96
N ILE A 494 2.61 11.99 -28.07
CA ILE A 494 2.47 10.55 -28.27
C ILE A 494 1.39 10.35 -29.36
N THR A 495 1.70 9.58 -30.39
CA THR A 495 0.79 9.19 -31.47
C THR A 495 0.44 7.71 -31.38
N LEU A 496 -0.59 7.29 -32.10
CA LEU A 496 -0.97 5.85 -32.18
C LEU A 496 0.15 4.98 -32.78
N ALA A 497 1.02 5.56 -33.64
CA ALA A 497 2.17 4.89 -34.21
C ALA A 497 3.40 4.84 -33.28
N SER A 498 3.34 5.48 -32.09
CA SER A 498 4.47 5.49 -31.16
C SER A 498 4.68 4.12 -30.53
N THR A 499 5.88 3.57 -30.67
CA THR A 499 6.28 2.32 -30.02
C THR A 499 6.43 2.52 -28.51
N THR A 500 6.26 1.44 -27.73
CA THR A 500 6.44 1.49 -26.27
C THR A 500 7.83 2.02 -25.89
N LEU A 501 8.87 1.65 -26.65
CA LEU A 501 10.23 2.15 -26.41
C LEU A 501 10.34 3.65 -26.66
N SER A 502 9.72 4.16 -27.74
CA SER A 502 9.70 5.61 -28.03
C SER A 502 8.98 6.38 -26.91
N VAL A 503 7.84 5.89 -26.44
CA VAL A 503 7.09 6.50 -25.33
C VAL A 503 7.92 6.48 -24.04
N PHE A 504 8.57 5.35 -23.73
CA PHE A 504 9.48 5.24 -22.59
C PHE A 504 10.63 6.23 -22.67
N THR A 505 11.34 6.30 -23.80
CA THR A 505 12.49 7.19 -23.97
C THR A 505 12.10 8.65 -23.81
N ARG A 506 10.97 9.07 -24.39
CA ARG A 506 10.44 10.45 -24.23
C ARG A 506 10.12 10.76 -22.77
N GLY A 507 9.38 9.87 -22.10
CA GLY A 507 9.05 10.01 -20.68
C GLY A 507 10.29 10.02 -19.79
N PHE A 508 11.27 9.17 -20.07
CA PHE A 508 12.52 9.06 -19.33
C PHE A 508 13.37 10.33 -19.45
N VAL A 509 13.58 10.85 -20.68
CA VAL A 509 14.31 12.09 -20.92
C VAL A 509 13.64 13.26 -20.23
N ALA A 510 12.32 13.42 -20.42
CA ALA A 510 11.57 14.50 -19.80
C ALA A 510 11.55 14.41 -18.26
N GLY A 511 11.37 13.20 -17.73
CA GLY A 511 11.37 12.96 -16.28
C GLY A 511 12.74 13.22 -15.65
N THR A 512 13.81 12.75 -16.27
CA THR A 512 15.19 13.00 -15.81
C THR A 512 15.51 14.48 -15.81
N PHE A 513 15.11 15.22 -16.86
CA PHE A 513 15.27 16.66 -16.92
C PHE A 513 14.50 17.36 -15.78
N GLY A 514 13.26 16.94 -15.51
CA GLY A 514 12.47 17.46 -14.40
C GLY A 514 13.11 17.21 -13.04
N ILE A 515 13.70 16.02 -12.82
CA ILE A 515 14.43 15.69 -11.58
C ILE A 515 15.67 16.59 -11.43
N ILE A 516 16.41 16.82 -12.50
CA ILE A 516 17.58 17.74 -12.51
C ILE A 516 17.13 19.15 -12.14
N VAL A 517 16.04 19.65 -12.75
CA VAL A 517 15.49 20.97 -12.43
C VAL A 517 15.04 21.04 -10.98
N ALA A 518 14.36 20.00 -10.46
CA ALA A 518 13.99 19.94 -9.03
C ALA A 518 15.22 20.08 -8.13
N GLY A 519 16.28 19.34 -8.41
CA GLY A 519 17.54 19.42 -7.67
C GLY A 519 18.19 20.80 -7.73
N LEU A 520 18.22 21.42 -8.92
CA LEU A 520 18.75 22.78 -9.09
C LEU A 520 17.94 23.81 -8.29
N VAL A 521 16.60 23.72 -8.33
CA VAL A 521 15.73 24.62 -7.56
C VAL A 521 15.94 24.45 -6.06
N TYR A 522 16.06 23.21 -5.56
CA TYR A 522 16.39 22.97 -4.16
C TYR A 522 17.75 23.55 -3.77
N ALA A 523 18.76 23.41 -4.64
CA ALA A 523 20.07 24.01 -4.40
C ALA A 523 20.00 25.54 -4.35
N LEU A 524 19.29 26.19 -5.29
CA LEU A 524 19.11 27.64 -5.35
C LEU A 524 18.34 28.19 -4.14
N LEU A 525 17.33 27.44 -3.65
CA LEU A 525 16.55 27.82 -2.48
C LEU A 525 17.25 27.51 -1.15
N GLY A 526 18.43 26.90 -1.18
CA GLY A 526 19.20 26.53 0.02
C GLY A 526 18.46 25.52 0.90
N SER A 527 17.82 24.50 0.30
CA SER A 527 17.15 23.45 1.06
C SER A 527 18.14 22.64 1.89
N ARG A 528 17.86 22.50 3.20
CA ARG A 528 18.67 21.69 4.11
C ARG A 528 18.63 20.21 3.72
N GLU A 529 17.46 19.71 3.38
CA GLU A 529 17.23 18.32 2.99
C GLU A 529 18.07 17.95 1.76
N PHE A 530 18.15 18.87 0.77
CA PHE A 530 18.98 18.67 -0.40
C PHE A 530 20.47 18.69 -0.08
N ALA A 531 20.91 19.59 0.81
CA ALA A 531 22.30 19.65 1.25
C ALA A 531 22.73 18.37 1.98
N GLU A 532 21.91 17.89 2.92
CA GLU A 532 22.15 16.63 3.65
C GLU A 532 22.26 15.42 2.69
N ILE A 533 21.36 15.30 1.73
CA ILE A 533 21.38 14.21 0.72
C ILE A 533 22.64 14.27 -0.14
N THR A 534 23.00 15.47 -0.61
CA THR A 534 24.20 15.65 -1.45
C THR A 534 25.48 15.38 -0.69
N GLU A 535 25.55 15.70 0.60
CA GLU A 535 26.69 15.39 1.47
C GLU A 535 26.85 13.86 1.66
N VAL A 536 25.75 13.15 1.94
CA VAL A 536 25.75 11.68 2.04
C VAL A 536 26.22 11.03 0.75
N ILE A 537 25.76 11.49 -0.42
CA ILE A 537 26.17 10.96 -1.72
C ILE A 537 27.65 11.23 -1.96
N ARG A 538 28.12 12.46 -1.71
CA ARG A 538 29.54 12.83 -1.88
C ARG A 538 30.45 12.04 -0.94
N GLY A 539 30.04 11.84 0.31
CA GLY A 539 30.80 11.03 1.25
C GLY A 539 30.98 9.58 0.81
N ARG A 540 29.88 8.96 0.31
CA ARG A 540 29.94 7.59 -0.24
C ARG A 540 30.82 7.48 -1.48
N VAL A 541 30.75 8.44 -2.40
CA VAL A 541 31.58 8.48 -3.62
C VAL A 541 33.06 8.67 -3.26
N ARG A 542 33.39 9.38 -2.20
CA ARG A 542 34.76 9.58 -1.73
C ARG A 542 35.29 8.47 -0.81
N GLY A 543 34.51 7.41 -0.55
CA GLY A 543 34.90 6.31 0.32
C GLY A 543 35.05 6.72 1.81
N ILE A 544 34.55 7.89 2.18
CA ILE A 544 34.54 8.34 3.57
C ILE A 544 33.30 7.72 4.21
N SER A 545 33.50 6.81 5.17
CA SER A 545 32.43 6.35 6.04
C SER A 545 31.93 7.56 6.86
N ILE A 546 30.86 8.21 6.40
CA ILE A 546 30.17 9.20 7.21
C ILE A 546 29.53 8.39 8.33
N PRO A 547 29.86 8.62 9.62
CA PRO A 547 29.12 8.02 10.71
C PRO A 547 27.67 8.49 10.56
N ILE A 548 26.78 7.57 10.17
CA ILE A 548 25.35 7.74 10.38
C ILE A 548 25.27 8.02 11.87
N SER A 549 24.83 9.21 12.24
CA SER A 549 24.86 9.68 13.63
C SER A 549 24.34 8.57 14.52
N GLU A 550 25.23 7.95 15.26
CA GLU A 550 24.98 6.90 16.25
C GLU A 550 24.21 7.45 17.47
N SER A 551 23.16 8.22 17.24
CA SER A 551 22.32 8.72 18.32
C SER A 551 21.20 7.77 18.72
N VAL A 552 21.22 6.50 18.27
CA VAL A 552 20.29 5.46 18.76
C VAL A 552 20.96 4.07 18.80
N VAL A 553 22.18 3.97 19.32
CA VAL A 553 22.60 2.75 19.98
C VAL A 553 22.35 2.97 21.46
N VAL A 554 21.25 2.45 21.95
CA VAL A 554 21.01 2.30 23.37
C VAL A 554 22.21 1.54 23.92
N SER A 555 23.03 2.20 24.71
CA SER A 555 24.02 1.60 25.59
C SER A 555 23.30 0.63 26.54
N SER A 556 23.26 -0.63 26.14
CA SER A 556 22.90 -1.77 27.00
C SER A 556 24.13 -2.31 27.75
N GLU A 557 25.16 -1.44 27.94
CA GLU A 557 26.32 -1.73 28.75
C GLU A 557 26.49 -0.57 29.73
N GLU A 558 25.81 -0.65 30.88
CA GLU A 558 26.21 -0.13 32.17
C GLU A 558 25.09 -0.36 33.20
N SER A 559 25.01 -1.56 33.69
CA SER A 559 24.62 -1.84 35.08
C SER A 559 25.00 -3.28 35.44
N SER A 560 26.29 -3.52 35.53
CA SER A 560 26.78 -4.55 36.44
C SER A 560 26.74 -3.92 37.86
N PRO A 561 26.00 -4.47 38.82
CA PRO A 561 26.16 -4.07 40.18
C PRO A 561 27.51 -4.61 40.63
N SER A 562 28.45 -3.69 40.87
CA SER A 562 29.66 -3.95 41.65
C SER A 562 29.27 -4.60 42.97
N THR A 563 29.80 -5.80 43.20
CA THR A 563 30.01 -6.42 44.48
C THR A 563 30.51 -5.40 45.51
N LEU A 564 29.79 -5.24 46.61
CA LEU A 564 30.33 -4.85 47.90
C LEU A 564 29.69 -5.72 48.99
N GLN A 565 30.59 -6.54 49.57
CA GLN A 565 30.67 -7.14 50.89
C GLN A 565 29.36 -7.55 51.59
#